data_69ebbe644502b80bc56764b748629400
#
_entry.id   69ebbe644502b80bc56764b748629400
#
_cell.length_a   1.000
_cell.length_b   1.000
_cell.length_c   1.000
_cell.angle_alpha   90.00
_cell.angle_beta   90.00
_cell.angle_gamma   90.00
#
_symmetry.space_group_name_H-M   'P 1'
#
loop_
_entity.id
_entity.type
_entity.pdbx_description
1 polymer ?
#
loop_
_entity_poly.entity_id
_entity_poly.type
_entity_poly.pdbx_seq_one_letter_code
_entity_poly.pdbx_strand_id
1 'polypeptide(L)'
;ELEHAKKRGAHIYAEVIGYGSNGDAYHITAPRPGGELAARCMKKAIDDAGISPDDIDYINAHGTSTGLNDKNETKAIKDVLGKHAYDVVINSTKSMTGHLLGAAGAIEAIVCVLSIEHNKVHQTLNLKTPDPECDLDYVPEGPRDVKVDVTMSNAFGFGGHNAVVIMRRYEE
;
A
#
# COMPACT_ATOMS: atom_id res chain seq x y z
N GLU A 1 0.08 -21.91 -1.78
CA GLU A 1 0.98 -22.35 -0.71
C GLU A 1 2.34 -22.66 -1.33
N LEU A 2 3.43 -22.25 -0.67
CA LEU A 2 4.79 -22.21 -1.20
C LEU A 2 5.27 -23.60 -1.67
N GLU A 3 5.18 -24.61 -0.80
CA GLU A 3 5.66 -25.96 -1.13
C GLU A 3 4.86 -26.60 -2.27
N HIS A 4 3.57 -26.27 -2.38
CA HIS A 4 2.77 -26.69 -3.53
C HIS A 4 3.23 -26.03 -4.83
N ALA A 5 3.56 -24.73 -4.79
CA ALA A 5 4.08 -23.99 -5.94
C ALA A 5 5.43 -24.57 -6.38
N LYS A 6 6.36 -24.78 -5.44
CA LYS A 6 7.67 -25.40 -5.70
C LYS A 6 7.53 -26.80 -6.30
N LYS A 7 6.69 -27.66 -5.72
CA LYS A 7 6.48 -29.03 -6.20
C LYS A 7 6.01 -29.12 -7.66
N ARG A 8 5.23 -28.15 -8.12
CA ARG A 8 4.75 -28.11 -9.52
C ARG A 8 5.64 -27.27 -10.45
N GLY A 9 6.78 -26.76 -9.96
CA GLY A 9 7.70 -25.94 -10.76
C GLY A 9 7.09 -24.61 -11.22
N ALA A 10 6.20 -24.02 -10.40
CA ALA A 10 5.58 -22.77 -10.75
C ALA A 10 6.57 -21.61 -10.61
N HIS A 11 6.49 -20.63 -11.50
CA HIS A 11 7.11 -19.33 -11.27
C HIS A 11 6.45 -18.67 -10.05
N ILE A 12 7.27 -18.27 -9.06
CA ILE A 12 6.82 -17.60 -7.85
C ILE A 12 7.20 -16.12 -7.99
N TYR A 13 6.22 -15.27 -8.12
CA TYR A 13 6.41 -13.84 -8.34
C TYR A 13 6.77 -13.11 -7.04
N ALA A 14 6.11 -13.46 -5.95
CA ALA A 14 6.30 -12.86 -4.65
C ALA A 14 5.73 -13.75 -3.53
N GLU A 15 6.07 -13.45 -2.30
CA GLU A 15 5.46 -14.03 -1.09
C GLU A 15 4.54 -13.01 -0.43
N VAL A 16 3.38 -13.44 0.03
CA VAL A 16 2.56 -12.68 0.98
C VAL A 16 3.11 -12.99 2.36
N ILE A 17 3.75 -12.01 2.99
CA ILE A 17 4.46 -12.21 4.26
C ILE A 17 3.75 -11.59 5.46
N GLY A 18 2.83 -10.65 5.27
CA GLY A 18 2.14 -10.00 6.37
C GLY A 18 0.73 -9.55 6.01
N TYR A 19 -0.13 -9.57 7.02
CA TYR A 19 -1.51 -9.14 6.94
C TYR A 19 -1.93 -8.40 8.20
N GLY A 20 -2.60 -7.27 8.03
CA GLY A 20 -3.24 -6.52 9.10
C GLY A 20 -4.70 -6.24 8.79
N SER A 21 -5.56 -6.31 9.80
CA SER A 21 -6.94 -5.82 9.69
C SER A 21 -7.46 -5.27 11.01
N ASN A 22 -8.35 -4.29 10.90
CA ASN A 22 -9.12 -3.75 12.01
C ASN A 22 -10.36 -3.00 11.49
N GLY A 23 -11.08 -2.35 12.39
CA GLY A 23 -12.24 -1.53 12.05
C GLY A 23 -12.20 -0.20 12.79
N ASP A 24 -12.62 0.88 12.12
CA ASP A 24 -12.68 2.23 12.67
C ASP A 24 -13.74 2.38 13.77
N ALA A 25 -14.84 1.63 13.67
CA ALA A 25 -16.01 1.75 14.53
C ALA A 25 -16.47 3.22 14.69
N TYR A 26 -16.46 3.98 13.59
CA TYR A 26 -16.69 5.42 13.62
C TYR A 26 -17.91 5.85 12.79
N HIS A 27 -17.90 5.57 11.48
CA HIS A 27 -18.95 6.00 10.55
C HIS A 27 -19.11 5.01 9.42
N ILE A 28 -20.30 4.95 8.79
CA ILE A 28 -20.59 3.98 7.74
C ILE A 28 -19.80 4.20 6.44
N THR A 29 -19.35 5.44 6.17
CA THR A 29 -18.59 5.77 4.94
C THR A 29 -17.35 6.61 5.17
N ALA A 30 -17.33 7.44 6.22
CA ALA A 30 -16.18 8.32 6.48
C ALA A 30 -15.10 7.59 7.30
N PRO A 31 -13.81 7.73 6.93
CA PRO A 31 -12.72 7.23 7.75
C PRO A 31 -12.65 8.01 9.06
N ARG A 32 -12.17 7.35 10.12
CA ARG A 32 -11.94 8.02 11.40
C ARG A 32 -10.86 9.10 11.22
N PRO A 33 -11.13 10.35 11.67
CA PRO A 33 -10.14 11.43 11.57
C PRO A 33 -8.81 11.08 12.26
N GLY A 34 -7.70 11.54 11.65
CA GLY A 34 -6.36 11.41 12.21
C GLY A 34 -5.60 10.14 11.83
N GLY A 35 -6.23 9.18 11.14
CA GLY A 35 -5.55 8.00 10.57
C GLY A 35 -5.03 6.97 11.58
N GLU A 36 -5.36 7.10 12.88
CA GLU A 36 -4.83 6.22 13.94
C GLU A 36 -5.09 4.73 13.67
N LEU A 37 -6.32 4.37 13.26
CA LEU A 37 -6.66 2.97 13.06
C LEU A 37 -6.10 2.41 11.75
N ALA A 38 -5.94 3.25 10.73
CA ALA A 38 -5.16 2.91 9.53
C ALA A 38 -3.70 2.63 9.89
N ALA A 39 -3.06 3.50 10.69
CA ALA A 39 -1.70 3.29 11.19
C ALA A 39 -1.56 1.99 12.00
N ARG A 40 -2.51 1.71 12.89
CA ARG A 40 -2.54 0.44 13.64
C ARG A 40 -2.69 -0.78 12.72
N CYS A 41 -3.44 -0.66 11.62
CA CYS A 41 -3.60 -1.72 10.64
C CYS A 41 -2.29 -1.99 9.91
N MET A 42 -1.61 -0.93 9.43
CA MET A 42 -0.29 -1.03 8.81
C MET A 42 0.73 -1.66 9.76
N LYS A 43 0.78 -1.18 11.03
CA LYS A 43 1.68 -1.74 12.04
C LYS A 43 1.44 -3.22 12.28
N LYS A 44 0.18 -3.66 12.37
CA LYS A 44 -0.15 -5.09 12.48
C LYS A 44 0.40 -5.92 11.33
N ALA A 45 0.30 -5.41 10.09
CA ALA A 45 0.83 -6.11 8.93
C ALA A 45 2.37 -6.20 8.97
N ILE A 46 3.05 -5.15 9.41
CA ILE A 46 4.52 -5.12 9.60
C ILE A 46 4.94 -6.10 10.68
N ASP A 47 4.25 -6.08 11.83
CA ASP A 47 4.52 -6.98 12.95
C ASP A 47 4.28 -8.46 12.54
N ASP A 48 3.22 -8.74 11.76
CA ASP A 48 2.91 -10.09 11.23
C ASP A 48 3.96 -10.56 10.22
N ALA A 49 4.46 -9.64 9.38
CA ALA A 49 5.53 -9.91 8.43
C ALA A 49 6.91 -10.12 9.09
N GLY A 50 7.08 -9.70 10.34
CA GLY A 50 8.35 -9.78 11.06
C GLY A 50 9.47 -8.91 10.47
N ILE A 51 9.11 -7.77 9.86
CA ILE A 51 10.05 -6.84 9.21
C ILE A 51 10.12 -5.50 9.95
N SER A 52 11.11 -4.67 9.60
CA SER A 52 11.16 -3.26 10.00
C SER A 52 10.27 -2.40 9.09
N PRO A 53 9.70 -1.29 9.58
CA PRO A 53 9.12 -0.27 8.72
C PRO A 53 10.06 0.23 7.62
N ASP A 54 11.37 0.24 7.89
CA ASP A 54 12.41 0.70 6.96
C ASP A 54 12.68 -0.30 5.80
N ASP A 55 12.12 -1.51 5.87
CA ASP A 55 12.25 -2.52 4.80
C ASP A 55 11.23 -2.29 3.66
N ILE A 56 10.25 -1.38 3.82
CA ILE A 56 9.21 -1.15 2.83
C ILE A 56 9.72 -0.20 1.75
N ASP A 57 9.77 -0.67 0.50
CA ASP A 57 10.23 0.12 -0.65
C ASP A 57 9.09 0.86 -1.35
N TYR A 58 7.89 0.25 -1.38
CA TYR A 58 6.75 0.80 -2.13
C TYR A 58 5.43 0.59 -1.39
N ILE A 59 4.59 1.63 -1.37
CA ILE A 59 3.22 1.57 -0.86
C ILE A 59 2.22 1.84 -1.99
N ASN A 60 1.37 0.86 -2.27
CA ASN A 60 0.15 1.08 -3.04
C ASN A 60 -0.95 1.53 -2.08
N ALA A 61 -1.16 2.84 -2.04
CA ALA A 61 -2.07 3.46 -1.10
C ALA A 61 -3.54 3.21 -1.48
N HIS A 62 -4.41 3.23 -0.50
CA HIS A 62 -5.85 3.29 -0.76
C HIS A 62 -6.20 4.49 -1.64
N GLY A 63 -5.68 5.68 -1.33
CA GLY A 63 -5.55 6.84 -2.21
C GLY A 63 -6.75 7.12 -3.11
N THR A 64 -7.91 7.41 -2.51
CA THR A 64 -9.18 7.61 -3.24
C THR A 64 -9.33 9.00 -3.82
N SER A 65 -8.38 9.90 -3.61
CA SER A 65 -8.45 11.31 -4.01
C SER A 65 -9.64 12.03 -3.34
N THR A 66 -9.87 11.73 -2.08
CA THR A 66 -10.89 12.39 -1.25
C THR A 66 -10.23 13.18 -0.13
N GLY A 67 -10.84 14.32 0.23
CA GLY A 67 -10.26 15.26 1.20
C GLY A 67 -10.02 14.70 2.60
N LEU A 68 -10.68 13.61 2.99
CA LEU A 68 -10.46 12.95 4.27
C LEU A 68 -9.47 11.78 4.17
N ASN A 69 -9.59 10.94 3.12
CA ASN A 69 -8.76 9.76 3.02
C ASN A 69 -7.29 10.09 2.87
N ASP A 70 -6.95 10.90 1.86
CA ASP A 70 -5.55 11.07 1.45
C ASP A 70 -4.70 11.72 2.57
N LYS A 71 -5.26 12.71 3.28
CA LYS A 71 -4.60 13.33 4.44
C LYS A 71 -4.45 12.37 5.62
N ASN A 72 -5.50 11.61 5.92
CA ASN A 72 -5.46 10.63 7.01
C ASN A 72 -4.48 9.50 6.71
N GLU A 73 -4.44 9.02 5.47
CA GLU A 73 -3.52 7.97 5.03
C GLU A 73 -2.08 8.46 5.03
N THR A 74 -1.82 9.69 4.52
CA THR A 74 -0.50 10.34 4.60
C THR A 74 -0.01 10.42 6.04
N LYS A 75 -0.88 10.87 6.95
CA LYS A 75 -0.54 10.92 8.37
C LYS A 75 -0.26 9.54 8.94
N ALA A 76 -1.09 8.55 8.62
CA ALA A 76 -0.91 7.18 9.08
C ALA A 76 0.42 6.58 8.61
N ILE A 77 0.80 6.79 7.35
CA ILE A 77 2.10 6.37 6.81
C ILE A 77 3.25 7.01 7.58
N LYS A 78 3.19 8.33 7.83
CA LYS A 78 4.20 9.02 8.64
C LYS A 78 4.29 8.52 10.07
N ASP A 79 3.15 8.25 10.70
CA ASP A 79 3.10 7.74 12.08
C ASP A 79 3.74 6.33 12.18
N VAL A 80 3.66 5.52 11.12
CA VAL A 80 4.20 4.14 11.10
C VAL A 80 5.65 4.09 10.65
N LEU A 81 6.00 4.79 9.57
CA LEU A 81 7.32 4.71 8.96
C LEU A 81 8.29 5.78 9.50
N GLY A 82 7.79 6.76 10.24
CA GLY A 82 8.64 7.83 10.77
C GLY A 82 9.36 8.60 9.68
N LYS A 83 10.70 8.66 9.75
CA LYS A 83 11.52 9.37 8.77
C LYS A 83 11.53 8.66 7.41
N HIS A 84 11.45 7.33 7.41
CA HIS A 84 11.44 6.52 6.19
C HIS A 84 10.22 6.81 5.29
N ALA A 85 9.14 7.39 5.84
CA ALA A 85 8.00 7.82 5.04
C ALA A 85 8.35 8.79 3.90
N TYR A 86 9.46 9.52 4.00
CA TYR A 86 9.94 10.45 2.97
C TYR A 86 10.86 9.81 1.94
N ASP A 87 11.31 8.57 2.18
CA ASP A 87 12.19 7.81 1.28
C ASP A 87 11.41 6.74 0.51
N VAL A 88 10.28 6.27 1.04
CA VAL A 88 9.42 5.27 0.42
C VAL A 88 8.64 5.85 -0.76
N VAL A 89 8.53 5.07 -1.83
CA VAL A 89 7.73 5.45 -3.00
C VAL A 89 6.27 5.10 -2.79
N ILE A 90 5.37 6.04 -3.06
CA ILE A 90 3.92 5.86 -2.81
C ILE A 90 3.14 6.24 -4.07
N ASN A 91 2.10 5.49 -4.40
CA ASN A 91 1.09 5.92 -5.36
C ASN A 91 -0.25 5.24 -5.07
N SER A 92 -1.26 5.54 -5.86
CA SER A 92 -2.51 4.80 -5.86
C SER A 92 -2.86 4.32 -7.27
N THR A 93 -3.05 3.02 -7.43
CA THR A 93 -3.52 2.42 -8.69
C THR A 93 -4.88 2.96 -9.11
N LYS A 94 -5.67 3.48 -8.18
CA LYS A 94 -6.97 4.10 -8.47
C LYS A 94 -6.86 5.31 -9.38
N SER A 95 -5.71 5.99 -9.41
CA SER A 95 -5.46 7.08 -10.38
C SER A 95 -5.52 6.61 -11.83
N MET A 96 -5.23 5.33 -12.09
CA MET A 96 -5.23 4.70 -13.43
C MET A 96 -6.51 3.93 -13.74
N THR A 97 -7.04 3.20 -12.76
CA THR A 97 -8.14 2.23 -12.97
C THR A 97 -9.49 2.73 -12.49
N GLY A 98 -9.53 3.82 -11.72
CA GLY A 98 -10.69 4.16 -10.90
C GLY A 98 -10.82 3.23 -9.69
N HIS A 99 -11.83 3.47 -8.88
CA HIS A 99 -12.09 2.66 -7.68
C HIS A 99 -12.92 1.43 -8.03
N LEU A 100 -12.30 0.26 -8.02
CA LEU A 100 -12.91 -1.01 -8.43
C LEU A 100 -13.70 -1.70 -7.29
N LEU A 101 -13.95 -1.00 -6.18
CA LEU A 101 -14.69 -1.51 -5.02
C LEU A 101 -14.14 -2.86 -4.53
N GLY A 102 -14.95 -3.92 -4.56
CA GLY A 102 -14.54 -5.25 -4.09
C GLY A 102 -13.38 -5.88 -4.88
N ALA A 103 -13.10 -5.43 -6.11
CA ALA A 103 -11.98 -5.91 -6.90
C ALA A 103 -10.69 -5.10 -6.69
N ALA A 104 -10.76 -3.92 -6.04
CA ALA A 104 -9.63 -3.00 -5.91
C ALA A 104 -8.40 -3.67 -5.27
N GLY A 105 -8.58 -4.30 -4.11
CA GLY A 105 -7.46 -4.92 -3.39
C GLY A 105 -6.74 -6.02 -4.18
N ALA A 106 -7.49 -6.81 -4.99
CA ALA A 106 -6.88 -7.86 -5.83
C ALA A 106 -6.03 -7.25 -6.96
N ILE A 107 -6.52 -6.21 -7.63
CA ILE A 107 -5.77 -5.52 -8.69
C ILE A 107 -4.56 -4.80 -8.11
N GLU A 108 -4.70 -4.15 -6.97
CA GLU A 108 -3.61 -3.44 -6.28
C GLU A 108 -2.52 -4.42 -5.80
N ALA A 109 -2.89 -5.60 -5.32
CA ALA A 109 -1.95 -6.66 -5.00
C ALA A 109 -1.17 -7.13 -6.25
N ILE A 110 -1.86 -7.32 -7.39
CA ILE A 110 -1.19 -7.67 -8.66
C ILE A 110 -0.20 -6.58 -9.08
N VAL A 111 -0.57 -5.30 -8.93
CA VAL A 111 0.34 -4.17 -9.23
C VAL A 111 1.56 -4.19 -8.33
N CYS A 112 1.41 -4.48 -7.04
CA CYS A 112 2.53 -4.64 -6.11
C CYS A 112 3.47 -5.77 -6.56
N VAL A 113 2.93 -6.94 -6.91
CA VAL A 113 3.71 -8.08 -7.42
C VAL A 113 4.47 -7.73 -8.70
N LEU A 114 3.81 -7.05 -9.65
CA LEU A 114 4.45 -6.60 -10.89
C LEU A 114 5.53 -5.54 -10.62
N SER A 115 5.33 -4.67 -9.63
CA SER A 115 6.35 -3.70 -9.21
C SER A 115 7.59 -4.39 -8.65
N ILE A 116 7.44 -5.47 -7.87
CA ILE A 116 8.54 -6.32 -7.41
C ILE A 116 9.26 -6.95 -8.60
N GLU A 117 8.53 -7.57 -9.53
CA GLU A 117 9.09 -8.30 -10.66
C GLU A 117 9.89 -7.40 -11.59
N HIS A 118 9.35 -6.23 -11.89
CA HIS A 118 9.93 -5.32 -12.89
C HIS A 118 10.80 -4.21 -12.31
N ASN A 119 10.89 -4.06 -10.98
CA ASN A 119 11.53 -2.93 -10.31
C ASN A 119 11.05 -1.59 -10.88
N LYS A 120 9.75 -1.45 -11.00
CA LYS A 120 9.11 -0.27 -11.58
C LYS A 120 7.79 0.03 -10.88
N VAL A 121 7.56 1.30 -10.59
CA VAL A 121 6.29 1.81 -10.07
C VAL A 121 5.63 2.71 -11.10
N HIS A 122 4.30 2.65 -11.19
CA HIS A 122 3.55 3.54 -12.07
C HIS A 122 3.40 4.94 -11.43
N GLN A 123 3.07 5.93 -12.24
CA GLN A 123 2.81 7.29 -11.73
C GLN A 123 1.42 7.39 -11.07
N THR A 124 1.24 8.42 -10.25
CA THR A 124 -0.08 8.92 -9.89
C THR A 124 -0.59 9.82 -11.02
N LEU A 125 -1.52 9.31 -11.82
CA LEU A 125 -2.09 10.07 -12.93
C LEU A 125 -2.85 11.30 -12.42
N ASN A 126 -2.75 12.40 -13.19
CA ASN A 126 -3.44 13.67 -12.94
C ASN A 126 -3.02 14.42 -11.68
N LEU A 127 -1.99 14.00 -10.97
CA LEU A 127 -1.43 14.77 -9.86
C LEU A 127 -0.63 15.95 -10.41
N LYS A 128 -1.29 17.13 -10.53
CA LYS A 128 -0.71 18.37 -11.06
C LYS A 128 -0.36 19.37 -9.98
N THR A 129 -1.15 19.39 -8.92
CA THR A 129 -1.00 20.31 -7.80
C THR A 129 -0.91 19.51 -6.50
N PRO A 130 0.27 19.41 -5.89
CA PRO A 130 0.43 18.75 -4.60
C PRO A 130 -0.40 19.44 -3.51
N ASP A 131 -1.02 18.64 -2.64
CA ASP A 131 -1.64 19.16 -1.41
C ASP A 131 -0.54 19.25 -0.33
N PRO A 132 -0.37 20.42 0.33
CA PRO A 132 0.63 20.57 1.40
C PRO A 132 0.49 19.60 2.58
N GLU A 133 -0.69 19.03 2.80
CA GLU A 133 -0.91 18.00 3.83
C GLU A 133 -0.60 16.58 3.33
N CYS A 134 -0.32 16.43 2.03
CA CYS A 134 0.08 15.18 1.38
C CYS A 134 1.47 15.39 0.75
N ASP A 135 2.51 15.49 1.59
CA ASP A 135 3.87 15.94 1.24
C ASP A 135 4.89 14.80 1.10
N LEU A 136 4.43 13.57 0.83
CA LEU A 136 5.27 12.41 0.55
C LEU A 136 5.53 12.24 -0.96
N ASP A 137 6.33 11.27 -1.34
CA ASP A 137 6.65 10.98 -2.75
C ASP A 137 5.55 10.17 -3.43
N TYR A 138 4.62 10.85 -4.08
CA TYR A 138 3.47 10.26 -4.77
C TYR A 138 3.68 10.00 -6.27
N VAL A 139 4.90 10.03 -6.77
CA VAL A 139 5.28 9.74 -8.17
C VAL A 139 4.45 10.53 -9.19
N PRO A 140 4.49 11.86 -9.19
CA PRO A 140 3.69 12.67 -10.11
C PRO A 140 4.24 12.73 -11.54
N GLU A 141 5.56 12.53 -11.75
CA GLU A 141 6.25 12.86 -12.99
C GLU A 141 6.09 11.80 -14.09
N GLY A 142 5.80 10.55 -13.74
CA GLY A 142 5.74 9.43 -14.66
C GLY A 142 6.15 8.11 -14.00
N PRO A 143 6.06 6.98 -14.71
CA PRO A 143 6.56 5.71 -14.19
C PRO A 143 8.03 5.82 -13.82
N ARG A 144 8.44 5.23 -12.70
CA ARG A 144 9.78 5.32 -12.15
C ARG A 144 10.40 3.93 -12.03
N ASP A 145 11.64 3.80 -12.49
CA ASP A 145 12.48 2.64 -12.20
C ASP A 145 13.03 2.80 -10.77
N VAL A 146 12.71 1.84 -9.91
CA VAL A 146 13.13 1.82 -8.51
C VAL A 146 13.20 0.37 -8.04
N LYS A 147 14.25 0.03 -7.29
CA LYS A 147 14.34 -1.31 -6.69
C LYS A 147 13.18 -1.50 -5.71
N VAL A 148 12.43 -2.58 -5.89
CA VAL A 148 11.28 -2.94 -5.04
C VAL A 148 11.43 -4.39 -4.62
N ASP A 149 11.73 -4.60 -3.35
CA ASP A 149 11.80 -5.94 -2.75
C ASP A 149 10.60 -6.19 -1.83
N VAL A 150 10.13 -5.15 -1.12
CA VAL A 150 8.99 -5.23 -0.20
C VAL A 150 7.94 -4.18 -0.53
N THR A 151 6.69 -4.60 -0.65
CA THR A 151 5.55 -3.73 -0.92
C THR A 151 4.48 -3.82 0.16
N MET A 152 3.78 -2.71 0.39
CA MET A 152 2.59 -2.65 1.22
C MET A 152 1.40 -2.20 0.35
N SER A 153 0.26 -2.89 0.45
CA SER A 153 -0.99 -2.49 -0.19
C SER A 153 -2.05 -2.19 0.86
N ASN A 154 -2.60 -0.98 0.83
CA ASN A 154 -3.60 -0.48 1.78
C ASN A 154 -4.99 -0.48 1.18
N ALA A 155 -5.98 -0.97 1.93
CA ALA A 155 -7.39 -0.92 1.57
C ALA A 155 -8.23 -0.46 2.77
N PHE A 156 -8.85 0.72 2.66
CA PHE A 156 -9.69 1.32 3.70
C PHE A 156 -11.12 1.47 3.18
N GLY A 157 -11.98 0.54 3.57
CA GLY A 157 -13.33 0.40 3.01
C GLY A 157 -14.42 1.09 3.82
N PHE A 158 -15.57 1.26 3.17
CA PHE A 158 -16.80 1.65 3.85
C PHE A 158 -17.12 0.69 5.00
N GLY A 159 -17.84 1.19 6.01
CA GLY A 159 -18.03 0.46 7.27
C GLY A 159 -16.83 0.56 8.21
N GLY A 160 -15.79 1.32 7.82
CA GLY A 160 -14.55 1.48 8.59
C GLY A 160 -13.66 0.24 8.55
N HIS A 161 -13.77 -0.59 7.54
CA HIS A 161 -12.90 -1.75 7.37
C HIS A 161 -11.53 -1.32 6.86
N ASN A 162 -10.48 -1.65 7.60
CA ASN A 162 -9.09 -1.45 7.19
C ASN A 162 -8.42 -2.81 7.00
N ALA A 163 -7.72 -2.97 5.88
CA ALA A 163 -6.90 -4.14 5.58
C ALA A 163 -5.59 -3.70 4.92
N VAL A 164 -4.51 -4.37 5.29
CA VAL A 164 -3.17 -4.13 4.75
C VAL A 164 -2.51 -5.48 4.45
N VAL A 165 -1.89 -5.58 3.28
CA VAL A 165 -1.13 -6.78 2.89
C VAL A 165 0.29 -6.36 2.57
N ILE A 166 1.27 -7.16 3.03
CA ILE A 166 2.69 -6.97 2.70
C ILE A 166 3.15 -8.15 1.85
N MET A 167 3.82 -7.82 0.76
CA MET A 167 4.40 -8.79 -0.16
C MET A 167 5.90 -8.52 -0.30
N ARG A 168 6.67 -9.60 -0.45
CA ARG A 168 8.11 -9.56 -0.61
C ARG A 168 8.54 -10.35 -1.83
N ARG A 169 9.64 -9.91 -2.46
CA ARG A 169 10.32 -10.68 -3.50
C ARG A 169 10.61 -12.09 -2.99
N TYR A 170 10.26 -13.07 -3.81
CA TYR A 170 10.64 -14.44 -3.52
C TYR A 170 12.13 -14.66 -3.89
N GLU A 171 12.88 -15.22 -2.98
CA GLU A 171 14.25 -15.67 -3.17
C GLU A 171 14.30 -17.20 -2.97
N GLU A 172 14.94 -17.91 -3.91
CA GLU A 172 15.09 -19.38 -3.85
C GLU A 172 16.07 -19.84 -2.77
#